data_cc0ec89e507bcec9a9f8564f630fe749
#
_entry.id   cc0ec89e507bcec9a9f8564f630fe749
#
_cell.length_a   1.000
_cell.length_b   1.000
_cell.length_c   1.000
_cell.angle_alpha   90.00
_cell.angle_beta   90.00
_cell.angle_gamma   90.00
#
_symmetry.space_group_name_H-M   'P 1'
#
loop_
_entity.id
_entity.type
_entity.pdbx_description
1 polymer ?
#
loop_
_entity_poly.entity_id
_entity_poly.type
_entity_poly.pdbx_seq_one_letter_code
_entity_poly.pdbx_strand_id
1 'polypeptide(L)'
;MLSVDVRRAVTELTSSIAAIETADQGIRAAAEARRVANERFLAGAATSADVLDAQVALLQAELDRTQAMAAGRVAEARVARAVGR
;
A
#
# COMPACT_ATOMS: atom_id res chain seq x y z
N MET A 1 20.08 -13.88 21.87
CA MET A 1 19.55 -15.07 21.32
C MET A 1 19.12 -14.92 19.90
N LEU A 2 19.67 -15.80 19.13
CA LEU A 2 19.42 -15.81 17.70
C LEU A 2 17.95 -16.04 17.38
N SER A 3 17.31 -16.96 18.09
CA SER A 3 15.92 -17.31 17.82
C SER A 3 14.97 -16.14 18.06
N VAL A 4 15.26 -15.28 19.04
CA VAL A 4 14.42 -14.10 19.29
C VAL A 4 14.56 -13.10 18.15
N ASP A 5 15.79 -12.88 17.68
CA ASP A 5 16.03 -11.95 16.59
C ASP A 5 15.40 -12.45 15.29
N VAL A 6 15.49 -13.75 15.02
CA VAL A 6 14.89 -14.35 13.83
C VAL A 6 13.37 -14.20 13.89
N ARG A 7 12.79 -14.51 15.05
CA ARG A 7 11.33 -14.43 15.22
C ARG A 7 10.83 -13.01 14.99
N ARG A 8 11.55 -12.02 15.56
CA ARG A 8 11.16 -10.62 15.39
C ARG A 8 11.26 -10.22 13.92
N ALA A 9 12.34 -10.61 13.25
CA ALA A 9 12.52 -10.27 11.85
C ALA A 9 11.45 -10.91 10.96
N VAL A 10 11.10 -12.16 11.25
CA VAL A 10 10.04 -12.85 10.49
C VAL A 10 8.69 -12.18 10.73
N THR A 11 8.42 -11.77 11.97
CA THR A 11 7.17 -11.07 12.28
C THR A 11 7.07 -9.76 11.51
N GLU A 12 8.18 -9.00 11.45
CA GLU A 12 8.21 -7.75 10.69
C GLU A 12 7.97 -7.99 9.21
N LEU A 13 8.59 -9.05 8.66
CA LEU A 13 8.40 -9.39 7.26
C LEU A 13 6.96 -9.78 6.98
N THR A 14 6.35 -10.59 7.83
CA THR A 14 4.96 -10.99 7.68
C THR A 14 4.04 -9.78 7.72
N SER A 15 4.29 -8.85 8.64
CA SER A 15 3.51 -7.61 8.72
C SER A 15 3.68 -6.76 7.47
N SER A 16 4.89 -6.73 6.91
CA SER A 16 5.14 -5.97 5.68
C SER A 16 4.37 -6.53 4.50
N ILE A 17 4.32 -7.87 4.40
CA ILE A 17 3.57 -8.51 3.33
C ILE A 17 2.08 -8.18 3.44
N ALA A 18 1.54 -8.24 4.66
CA ALA A 18 0.15 -7.88 4.90
C ALA A 18 -0.12 -6.41 4.54
N ALA A 19 0.83 -5.53 4.86
CA ALA A 19 0.69 -4.10 4.54
C ALA A 19 0.68 -3.87 3.04
N ILE A 20 1.47 -4.62 2.27
CA ILE A 20 1.49 -4.51 0.82
C ILE A 20 0.14 -4.96 0.25
N GLU A 21 -0.40 -6.06 0.75
CA GLU A 21 -1.71 -6.53 0.31
C GLU A 21 -2.81 -5.50 0.60
N THR A 22 -2.77 -4.90 1.78
CA THR A 22 -3.73 -3.86 2.14
C THR A 22 -3.59 -2.67 1.21
N ALA A 23 -2.35 -2.28 0.90
CA ALA A 23 -2.10 -1.16 0.00
C ALA A 23 -2.60 -1.46 -1.41
N ASP A 24 -2.44 -2.70 -1.89
CA ASP A 24 -2.97 -3.10 -3.19
C ASP A 24 -4.49 -3.01 -3.22
N GLN A 25 -5.16 -3.42 -2.15
CA GLN A 25 -6.61 -3.29 -2.05
C GLN A 25 -7.02 -1.82 -2.05
N GLY A 26 -6.23 -0.97 -1.37
CA GLY A 26 -6.48 0.47 -1.34
C GLY A 26 -6.40 1.09 -2.73
N ILE A 27 -5.41 0.67 -3.52
CA ILE A 27 -5.27 1.17 -4.89
C ILE A 27 -6.47 0.75 -5.73
N ARG A 28 -6.91 -0.50 -5.62
CA ARG A 28 -8.06 -0.97 -6.40
C ARG A 28 -9.31 -0.19 -6.04
N ALA A 29 -9.53 0.04 -4.74
CA ALA A 29 -10.70 0.80 -4.29
C ALA A 29 -10.63 2.25 -4.77
N ALA A 30 -9.46 2.88 -4.68
CA ALA A 30 -9.30 4.28 -5.11
C ALA A 30 -9.44 4.41 -6.63
N ALA A 31 -8.94 3.44 -7.39
CA ALA A 31 -9.08 3.44 -8.84
C ALA A 31 -10.54 3.31 -9.25
N GLU A 32 -11.29 2.46 -8.57
CA GLU A 32 -12.72 2.30 -8.84
C GLU A 32 -13.49 3.57 -8.47
N ALA A 33 -13.14 4.18 -7.34
CA ALA A 33 -13.78 5.43 -6.93
C ALA A 33 -13.52 6.54 -7.97
N ARG A 34 -12.29 6.59 -8.51
CA ARG A 34 -11.98 7.58 -9.54
C ARG A 34 -12.78 7.30 -10.81
N ARG A 35 -12.93 6.05 -11.19
CA ARG A 35 -13.71 5.68 -12.35
C ARG A 35 -15.16 6.14 -12.19
N VAL A 36 -15.76 5.87 -11.04
CA VAL A 36 -17.14 6.29 -10.75
C VAL A 36 -17.26 7.80 -10.76
N ALA A 37 -16.31 8.51 -10.16
CA ALA A 37 -16.33 9.97 -10.12
C ALA A 37 -16.29 10.55 -11.52
N ASN A 38 -15.47 9.97 -12.41
CA ASN A 38 -15.41 10.42 -13.82
C ASN A 38 -16.74 10.19 -14.53
N GLU A 39 -17.36 9.04 -14.35
CA GLU A 39 -18.65 8.76 -14.98
C GLU A 39 -19.72 9.72 -14.48
N ARG A 40 -19.73 9.98 -13.17
CA ARG A 40 -20.71 10.92 -12.61
C ARG A 40 -20.48 12.33 -13.10
N PHE A 41 -19.24 12.73 -13.25
CA PHE A 41 -18.91 14.04 -13.78
C PHE A 41 -19.40 14.19 -15.21
N LEU A 42 -19.17 13.19 -16.04
CA LEU A 42 -19.65 13.22 -17.42
C LEU A 42 -21.17 13.25 -17.52
N ALA A 43 -21.84 12.68 -16.53
CA ALA A 43 -23.31 12.68 -16.46
C ALA A 43 -23.87 13.93 -15.78
N GLY A 44 -23.01 14.85 -15.34
CA GLY A 44 -23.43 16.07 -14.67
C GLY A 44 -23.80 15.87 -13.21
N ALA A 45 -23.48 14.71 -12.63
CA ALA A 45 -23.86 14.36 -11.26
C ALA A 45 -22.74 14.57 -10.24
N ALA A 46 -21.57 15.00 -10.69
CA ALA A 46 -20.43 15.31 -9.82
C ALA A 46 -19.67 16.49 -10.37
N THR A 47 -18.91 17.17 -9.52
CA THR A 47 -18.14 18.34 -9.92
C THR A 47 -16.73 17.92 -10.32
N SER A 48 -16.01 18.83 -10.99
CA SER A 48 -14.59 18.60 -11.30
C SER A 48 -13.76 18.46 -10.02
N ALA A 49 -14.17 19.13 -8.93
CA ALA A 49 -13.51 18.98 -7.65
C ALA A 49 -13.65 17.55 -7.13
N ASP A 50 -14.81 16.93 -7.32
CA ASP A 50 -15.01 15.54 -6.92
C ASP A 50 -14.07 14.61 -7.66
N VAL A 51 -13.89 14.83 -8.96
CA VAL A 51 -12.96 14.03 -9.77
C VAL A 51 -11.53 14.24 -9.30
N LEU A 52 -11.16 15.48 -9.03
CA LEU A 52 -9.82 15.79 -8.56
C LEU A 52 -9.53 15.14 -7.22
N ASP A 53 -10.51 15.17 -6.30
CA ASP A 53 -10.37 14.52 -5.00
C ASP A 53 -10.12 13.04 -5.17
N ALA A 54 -10.85 12.40 -6.08
CA ALA A 54 -10.67 10.97 -6.33
C ALA A 54 -9.29 10.67 -6.92
N GLN A 55 -8.78 11.55 -7.78
CA GLN A 55 -7.43 11.38 -8.33
C GLN A 55 -6.36 11.53 -7.26
N VAL A 56 -6.53 12.49 -6.35
CA VAL A 56 -5.60 12.67 -5.24
C VAL A 56 -5.60 11.45 -4.34
N ALA A 57 -6.79 10.90 -4.07
CA ALA A 57 -6.90 9.70 -3.24
C ALA A 57 -6.18 8.51 -3.89
N LEU A 58 -6.26 8.37 -5.22
CA LEU A 58 -5.55 7.31 -5.91
C LEU A 58 -4.04 7.49 -5.81
N LEU A 59 -3.56 8.72 -5.99
CA LEU A 59 -2.14 9.01 -5.85
C LEU A 59 -1.66 8.68 -4.44
N GLN A 60 -2.46 9.02 -3.43
CA GLN A 60 -2.10 8.71 -2.05
C GLN A 60 -2.01 7.20 -1.84
N ALA A 61 -2.96 6.45 -2.40
CA ALA A 61 -2.95 4.99 -2.29
C ALA A 61 -1.72 4.39 -2.96
N GLU A 62 -1.32 4.93 -4.12
CA GLU A 62 -0.12 4.47 -4.80
C GLU A 62 1.13 4.78 -4.00
N LEU A 63 1.17 5.94 -3.35
CA LEU A 63 2.29 6.32 -2.50
C LEU A 63 2.38 5.40 -1.28
N ASP A 64 1.24 5.08 -0.68
CA ASP A 64 1.18 4.15 0.45
C ASP A 64 1.75 2.79 0.06
N ARG A 65 1.42 2.31 -1.14
CA ARG A 65 1.95 1.04 -1.62
C ARG A 65 3.46 1.09 -1.78
N THR A 66 3.98 2.18 -2.34
CA THR A 66 5.41 2.34 -2.51
C THR A 66 6.12 2.32 -1.16
N GLN A 67 5.55 2.99 -0.16
CA GLN A 67 6.13 2.99 1.18
C GLN A 67 6.08 1.60 1.81
N ALA A 68 4.98 0.87 1.61
CA ALA A 68 4.84 -0.48 2.13
C ALA A 68 5.88 -1.42 1.50
N MET A 69 6.12 -1.28 0.20
CA MET A 69 7.11 -2.09 -0.48
C MET A 69 8.52 -1.79 0.01
N ALA A 70 8.82 -0.50 0.24
CA ALA A 70 10.12 -0.13 0.77
C ALA A 70 10.34 -0.72 2.16
N ALA A 71 9.31 -0.67 3.01
CA ALA A 71 9.39 -1.27 4.34
C ALA A 71 9.56 -2.78 4.25
N GLY A 72 8.93 -3.42 3.27
CA GLY A 72 9.06 -4.85 3.04
C GLY A 72 10.48 -5.25 2.67
N ARG A 73 11.14 -4.44 1.85
CA ARG A 73 12.52 -4.71 1.47
C ARG A 73 13.47 -4.60 2.65
N VAL A 74 13.22 -3.61 3.52
CA VAL A 74 13.99 -3.47 4.74
C VAL A 74 13.80 -4.68 5.64
N ALA A 75 12.55 -5.14 5.77
CA ALA A 75 12.25 -6.32 6.59
C ALA A 75 12.90 -7.58 6.04
N GLU A 76 12.90 -7.75 4.71
CA GLU A 76 13.59 -8.87 4.07
C GLU A 76 15.09 -8.84 4.39
N ALA A 77 15.69 -7.66 4.31
CA ALA A 77 17.11 -7.53 4.61
C ALA A 77 17.39 -7.90 6.06
N ARG A 78 16.50 -7.55 6.97
CA ARG A 78 16.67 -7.91 8.38
C ARG A 78 16.58 -9.41 8.60
N VAL A 79 15.66 -10.07 7.91
CA VAL A 79 15.54 -11.53 7.99
C VAL A 79 16.81 -12.18 7.44
N ALA A 80 17.28 -11.73 6.29
CA ALA A 80 18.50 -12.27 5.70
C ALA A 80 19.69 -12.10 6.64
N ARG A 81 19.79 -10.94 7.28
CA ARG A 81 20.87 -10.67 8.21
C ARG A 81 20.77 -11.55 9.45
N ALA A 82 19.55 -11.76 9.94
CA ALA A 82 19.34 -12.54 11.17
C ALA A 82 19.65 -14.01 10.97
N VAL A 83 19.37 -14.57 9.78
CA VAL A 83 19.60 -15.99 9.52
C VAL A 83 20.91 -16.27 8.80
N GLY A 84 21.48 -15.28 8.15
CA GLY A 84 22.66 -15.47 7.31
C GLY A 84 23.97 -15.53 8.08
N ARG A 85 23.94 -15.48 9.39
CA ARG A 85 25.15 -15.51 10.21
C ARG A 85 25.54 -16.91 10.61
#